data_1fff4286932d3e795026e31c3cf2f6cf
#
_entry.id   1fff4286932d3e795026e31c3cf2f6cf
#
_cell.length_a   1.000
_cell.length_b   1.000
_cell.length_c   1.000
_cell.angle_alpha   90.00
_cell.angle_beta   90.00
_cell.angle_gamma   90.00
#
_symmetry.space_group_name_H-M   'P 1'
#
loop_
_entity.id
_entity.type
_entity.pdbx_description
1 polymer ?
#
loop_
_entity_poly.entity_id
_entity_poly.type
_entity_poly.pdbx_seq_one_letter_code
_entity_poly.pdbx_strand_id
1 'polypeptide(L)'
;MLKIFTRLKDDKREKYDTSFLNKEVAREVHDYHMSFPMYEETLFVDLKNLAEKAGVKNILVKDESYRFGLNAFKVLGGSFAVGKVIAEKLGMDIKDLTFEKLISMEVKDKLGDVTFITATDGNHGRGLAWAANQLNQKSIVYMPRGSAEERVKNIEKEGATVKVLDLNYDECVREANKLAEEKGYIMVQDTAWDGYEDIPKWIMQGYMTLAWEMYESLQEKNIKPSHVFLQAGVGSFAAATAGFFANMYGEDKPIITIVEPDTVACIYESAKAGERVLVGGDHKTIMAGLACGEPNTFGLKVLLDNCEHFIKASDEFAAFGMRILGNPYKDDKKIVSGESGAAPFGAILKILTDDRYEDERKELNINEDSNLIFVSTEGDTDAKNYLDIVWDGKYENAGGRK
;
A
#
# COMPACT_ATOMS: atom_id res chain seq x y z
N MET A 1 20.92 6.33 1.29
CA MET A 1 20.85 7.80 1.48
C MET A 1 19.41 8.18 1.82
N LEU A 2 19.18 9.22 2.65
CA LEU A 2 17.83 9.75 2.93
C LEU A 2 17.77 11.20 2.44
N LYS A 3 16.69 11.59 1.75
CA LYS A 3 16.43 12.98 1.32
C LYS A 3 14.98 13.30 1.52
N ILE A 4 14.69 14.48 2.04
CA ILE A 4 13.35 15.04 2.21
C ILE A 4 13.13 16.15 1.17
N PHE A 5 11.94 16.22 0.67
CA PHE A 5 11.40 17.35 -0.08
C PHE A 5 10.09 17.78 0.59
N THR A 6 10.05 19.01 1.07
CA THR A 6 8.86 19.61 1.67
C THR A 6 8.17 20.47 0.63
N ARG A 7 6.92 20.12 0.34
CA ARG A 7 6.11 20.87 -0.61
C ARG A 7 5.40 22.02 0.10
N LEU A 8 5.59 23.23 -0.39
CA LEU A 8 4.82 24.38 0.07
C LEU A 8 3.38 24.27 -0.45
N LYS A 9 2.40 24.54 0.41
CA LYS A 9 0.99 24.58 0.00
C LYS A 9 0.80 25.71 -1.03
N ASP A 10 0.18 25.37 -2.14
CA ASP A 10 -0.30 26.33 -3.13
C ASP A 10 -1.82 26.48 -2.98
N ASP A 11 -2.25 27.45 -2.16
CA ASP A 11 -3.68 27.69 -1.87
C ASP A 11 -4.48 28.19 -3.09
N LYS A 12 -3.81 28.51 -4.19
CA LYS A 12 -4.45 28.98 -5.41
C LYS A 12 -4.77 27.87 -6.42
N ARG A 13 -4.20 26.67 -6.19
CA ARG A 13 -4.45 25.53 -7.06
C ARG A 13 -5.79 24.88 -6.72
N GLU A 14 -6.60 24.63 -7.74
CA GLU A 14 -7.81 23.81 -7.59
C GLU A 14 -7.39 22.39 -7.17
N LYS A 15 -7.93 21.93 -6.03
CA LYS A 15 -7.64 20.59 -5.49
C LYS A 15 -8.37 19.54 -6.31
N TYR A 16 -7.73 18.38 -6.44
CA TYR A 16 -8.36 17.21 -7.06
C TYR A 16 -9.53 16.71 -6.20
N ASP A 17 -10.66 16.39 -6.83
CA ASP A 17 -11.84 15.86 -6.14
C ASP A 17 -11.52 14.47 -5.53
N THR A 18 -11.58 14.42 -4.19
CA THR A 18 -11.37 13.21 -3.39
C THR A 18 -12.67 12.65 -2.81
N SER A 19 -13.83 13.08 -3.32
CA SER A 19 -15.15 12.64 -2.83
C SER A 19 -15.35 11.12 -2.89
N PHE A 20 -14.67 10.44 -3.83
CA PHE A 20 -14.66 8.98 -3.94
C PHE A 20 -13.89 8.26 -2.79
N LEU A 21 -13.22 9.02 -1.91
CA LEU A 21 -12.52 8.56 -0.71
C LEU A 21 -13.15 9.13 0.57
N ASN A 22 -14.44 9.38 0.57
CA ASN A 22 -15.16 9.92 1.71
C ASN A 22 -15.55 8.84 2.74
N LYS A 23 -16.15 9.28 3.84
CA LYS A 23 -16.56 8.43 4.96
C LYS A 23 -17.57 7.36 4.56
N GLU A 24 -18.55 7.73 3.76
CA GLU A 24 -19.64 6.87 3.32
C GLU A 24 -19.12 5.73 2.47
N VAL A 25 -18.23 6.04 1.52
CA VAL A 25 -17.56 5.04 0.68
C VAL A 25 -16.66 4.13 1.50
N ALA A 26 -15.90 4.68 2.44
CA ALA A 26 -15.03 3.87 3.31
C ALA A 26 -15.83 2.84 4.12
N ARG A 27 -16.98 3.25 4.65
CA ARG A 27 -17.87 2.37 5.40
C ARG A 27 -18.48 1.29 4.50
N GLU A 28 -18.94 1.65 3.31
CA GLU A 28 -19.46 0.70 2.32
C GLU A 28 -18.42 -0.38 1.96
N VAL A 29 -17.18 0.03 1.74
CA VAL A 29 -16.07 -0.88 1.42
C VAL A 29 -15.74 -1.78 2.61
N HIS A 30 -15.72 -1.22 3.82
CA HIS A 30 -15.50 -1.98 5.04
C HIS A 30 -16.61 -3.02 5.27
N ASP A 31 -17.89 -2.63 5.12
CA ASP A 31 -19.05 -3.53 5.24
C ASP A 31 -18.97 -4.66 4.18
N TYR A 32 -18.53 -4.36 2.96
CA TYR A 32 -18.27 -5.37 1.92
C TYR A 32 -17.23 -6.40 2.38
N HIS A 33 -16.07 -5.95 2.88
CA HIS A 33 -15.03 -6.88 3.36
C HIS A 33 -15.47 -7.65 4.60
N MET A 34 -16.23 -7.03 5.51
CA MET A 34 -16.81 -7.71 6.67
C MET A 34 -17.79 -8.84 6.29
N SER A 35 -18.37 -8.81 5.10
CA SER A 35 -19.24 -9.89 4.62
C SER A 35 -18.48 -11.20 4.33
N PHE A 36 -17.17 -11.15 4.20
CA PHE A 36 -16.33 -12.33 3.96
C PHE A 36 -16.11 -13.10 5.27
N PRO A 37 -16.41 -14.40 5.32
CA PRO A 37 -16.34 -15.18 6.57
C PRO A 37 -14.92 -15.30 7.15
N MET A 38 -13.87 -15.00 6.34
CA MET A 38 -12.48 -14.98 6.77
C MET A 38 -11.98 -13.57 7.11
N TYR A 39 -12.87 -12.56 7.13
CA TYR A 39 -12.48 -11.21 7.52
C TYR A 39 -12.14 -11.17 9.02
N GLU A 40 -11.01 -10.56 9.31
CA GLU A 40 -10.59 -10.18 10.65
C GLU A 40 -10.01 -8.77 10.60
N GLU A 41 -10.39 -7.93 11.56
CA GLU A 41 -9.75 -6.63 11.72
C GLU A 41 -8.29 -6.83 12.11
N THR A 42 -7.37 -6.21 11.37
CA THR A 42 -5.95 -6.32 11.68
C THR A 42 -5.56 -5.41 12.84
N LEU A 43 -4.51 -5.79 13.56
CA LEU A 43 -4.10 -5.08 14.76
C LEU A 43 -3.58 -3.67 14.46
N PHE A 44 -3.94 -2.74 15.33
CA PHE A 44 -3.33 -1.42 15.40
C PHE A 44 -2.48 -1.35 16.66
N VAL A 45 -1.19 -1.69 16.50
CA VAL A 45 -0.23 -1.94 17.57
C VAL A 45 0.34 -0.64 18.09
N ASP A 46 0.31 -0.45 19.42
CA ASP A 46 0.91 0.68 20.13
C ASP A 46 2.29 0.27 20.67
N LEU A 47 3.35 0.87 20.13
CA LEU A 47 4.75 0.64 20.51
C LEU A 47 5.18 1.66 21.60
N LYS A 48 4.63 1.53 22.79
CA LYS A 48 4.75 2.50 23.90
C LYS A 48 6.19 2.72 24.35
N ASN A 49 6.94 1.63 24.54
CA ASN A 49 8.31 1.74 25.03
C ASN A 49 9.22 2.36 23.96
N LEU A 50 8.94 2.09 22.69
CA LEU A 50 9.69 2.69 21.60
C LEU A 50 9.34 4.17 21.44
N ALA A 51 8.07 4.56 21.63
CA ALA A 51 7.64 5.96 21.60
C ALA A 51 8.35 6.77 22.70
N GLU A 52 8.40 6.27 23.94
CA GLU A 52 9.15 6.87 25.04
C GLU A 52 10.63 7.04 24.68
N LYS A 53 11.27 5.98 24.15
CA LYS A 53 12.68 6.01 23.73
C LYS A 53 12.94 7.01 22.61
N ALA A 54 12.02 7.16 21.68
CA ALA A 54 12.12 8.06 20.53
C ALA A 54 11.75 9.51 20.86
N GLY A 55 11.23 9.79 22.08
CA GLY A 55 10.82 11.10 22.53
C GLY A 55 9.61 11.63 21.75
N VAL A 56 8.58 10.81 21.58
CA VAL A 56 7.28 11.14 20.98
C VAL A 56 6.15 10.55 21.83
N LYS A 57 4.92 11.03 21.64
CA LYS A 57 3.78 10.61 22.47
C LYS A 57 3.31 9.20 22.18
N ASN A 58 3.08 8.87 20.91
CA ASN A 58 2.66 7.55 20.47
C ASN A 58 3.33 7.15 19.15
N ILE A 59 3.63 5.86 19.02
CA ILE A 59 3.98 5.19 17.74
C ILE A 59 2.99 4.06 17.54
N LEU A 60 2.11 4.22 16.56
CA LEU A 60 1.06 3.28 16.23
C LEU A 60 1.29 2.66 14.86
N VAL A 61 1.23 1.34 14.76
CA VAL A 61 1.49 0.60 13.53
C VAL A 61 0.29 -0.28 13.19
N LYS A 62 -0.36 -0.04 12.04
CA LYS A 62 -1.37 -0.92 11.48
C LYS A 62 -0.68 -2.10 10.83
N ASP A 63 -0.94 -3.31 11.34
CA ASP A 63 -0.25 -4.53 10.92
C ASP A 63 -1.08 -5.32 9.91
N GLU A 64 -0.86 -5.08 8.63
CA GLU A 64 -1.53 -5.76 7.52
C GLU A 64 -0.86 -7.08 7.10
N SER A 65 0.15 -7.54 7.85
CA SER A 65 0.94 -8.73 7.50
C SER A 65 0.14 -10.04 7.50
N TYR A 66 -1.09 -10.04 7.98
CA TYR A 66 -1.93 -11.25 8.01
C TYR A 66 -3.34 -11.03 7.43
N ARG A 67 -3.57 -9.92 6.72
CA ARG A 67 -4.86 -9.64 6.08
C ARG A 67 -5.33 -10.81 5.22
N PHE A 68 -6.50 -11.36 5.54
CA PHE A 68 -7.09 -12.55 4.90
C PHE A 68 -6.14 -13.77 4.80
N GLY A 69 -5.11 -13.85 5.64
CA GLY A 69 -4.09 -14.90 5.59
C GLY A 69 -3.11 -14.79 4.42
N LEU A 70 -3.09 -13.66 3.70
CA LEU A 70 -2.29 -13.50 2.49
C LEU A 70 -0.94 -12.77 2.70
N ASN A 71 -0.60 -12.48 3.94
CA ASN A 71 0.66 -11.84 4.29
C ASN A 71 0.87 -10.44 3.67
N ALA A 72 -0.21 -9.78 3.18
CA ALA A 72 -0.18 -8.43 2.63
C ALA A 72 -1.59 -7.82 2.48
N PHE A 73 -1.67 -6.49 2.46
CA PHE A 73 -2.91 -5.71 2.39
C PHE A 73 -3.57 -5.67 0.99
N LYS A 74 -2.85 -5.95 -0.08
CA LYS A 74 -3.30 -5.70 -1.47
C LYS A 74 -4.56 -6.47 -1.87
N VAL A 75 -4.89 -7.53 -1.14
CA VAL A 75 -6.16 -8.26 -1.30
C VAL A 75 -7.39 -7.36 -1.11
N LEU A 76 -7.32 -6.34 -0.25
CA LEU A 76 -8.42 -5.40 -0.03
C LEU A 76 -8.81 -4.67 -1.34
N GLY A 77 -7.83 -4.16 -2.07
CA GLY A 77 -8.07 -3.52 -3.36
C GLY A 77 -8.54 -4.51 -4.43
N GLY A 78 -7.89 -5.68 -4.51
CA GLY A 78 -8.21 -6.71 -5.50
C GLY A 78 -9.62 -7.25 -5.33
N SER A 79 -10.03 -7.60 -4.10
CA SER A 79 -11.35 -8.17 -3.81
C SER A 79 -12.48 -7.17 -4.05
N PHE A 80 -12.31 -5.91 -3.64
CA PHE A 80 -13.31 -4.88 -3.87
C PHE A 80 -13.47 -4.56 -5.36
N ALA A 81 -12.37 -4.43 -6.12
CA ALA A 81 -12.42 -4.20 -7.56
C ALA A 81 -13.10 -5.35 -8.31
N VAL A 82 -12.80 -6.61 -7.96
CA VAL A 82 -13.48 -7.78 -8.53
C VAL A 82 -14.97 -7.74 -8.20
N GLY A 83 -15.36 -7.43 -6.96
CA GLY A 83 -16.75 -7.26 -6.56
C GLY A 83 -17.47 -6.18 -7.36
N LYS A 84 -16.84 -5.01 -7.54
CA LYS A 84 -17.38 -3.91 -8.35
C LYS A 84 -17.59 -4.28 -9.82
N VAL A 85 -16.63 -4.98 -10.42
CA VAL A 85 -16.76 -5.51 -11.80
C VAL A 85 -17.95 -6.46 -11.90
N ILE A 86 -18.12 -7.36 -10.94
CA ILE A 86 -19.27 -8.29 -10.90
C ILE A 86 -20.58 -7.50 -10.73
N ALA A 87 -20.61 -6.52 -9.83
CA ALA A 87 -21.77 -5.64 -9.60
C ALA A 87 -22.22 -4.96 -10.91
N GLU A 88 -21.29 -4.34 -11.62
CA GLU A 88 -21.57 -3.70 -12.91
C GLU A 88 -22.13 -4.68 -13.96
N LYS A 89 -21.49 -5.86 -14.10
CA LYS A 89 -21.94 -6.88 -15.05
C LYS A 89 -23.35 -7.39 -14.75
N LEU A 90 -23.73 -7.41 -13.48
CA LEU A 90 -25.06 -7.83 -13.03
C LEU A 90 -26.10 -6.68 -12.99
N GLY A 91 -25.65 -5.43 -13.13
CA GLY A 91 -26.50 -4.23 -12.95
C GLY A 91 -26.99 -4.10 -11.51
N MET A 92 -26.19 -4.48 -10.52
CA MET A 92 -26.51 -4.46 -9.09
C MET A 92 -25.65 -3.45 -8.34
N ASP A 93 -26.15 -2.94 -7.20
CA ASP A 93 -25.31 -2.18 -6.27
C ASP A 93 -24.38 -3.12 -5.49
N ILE A 94 -23.14 -2.69 -5.25
CA ILE A 94 -22.17 -3.48 -4.46
C ILE A 94 -22.67 -3.74 -3.02
N LYS A 95 -23.50 -2.85 -2.47
CA LYS A 95 -24.13 -3.01 -1.14
C LYS A 95 -25.02 -4.24 -1.04
N ASP A 96 -25.59 -4.66 -2.16
CA ASP A 96 -26.47 -5.82 -2.25
C ASP A 96 -25.70 -7.12 -2.53
N LEU A 97 -24.37 -7.02 -2.71
CA LEU A 97 -23.48 -8.13 -3.06
C LEU A 97 -22.57 -8.53 -1.90
N THR A 98 -23.14 -9.11 -0.85
CA THR A 98 -22.35 -9.79 0.19
C THR A 98 -21.56 -10.96 -0.39
N PHE A 99 -20.54 -11.44 0.33
CA PHE A 99 -19.78 -12.62 -0.07
C PHE A 99 -20.67 -13.82 -0.41
N GLU A 100 -21.66 -14.11 0.47
CA GLU A 100 -22.60 -15.20 0.25
C GLU A 100 -23.39 -15.06 -1.04
N LYS A 101 -23.83 -13.84 -1.35
CA LYS A 101 -24.53 -13.54 -2.63
C LYS A 101 -23.59 -13.70 -3.83
N LEU A 102 -22.37 -13.20 -3.74
CA LEU A 102 -21.37 -13.28 -4.82
C LEU A 102 -21.04 -14.73 -5.22
N ILE A 103 -21.00 -15.67 -4.27
CA ILE A 103 -20.72 -17.10 -4.54
C ILE A 103 -21.97 -17.91 -4.89
N SER A 104 -23.16 -17.30 -4.86
CA SER A 104 -24.44 -18.00 -5.11
C SER A 104 -24.55 -18.52 -6.56
N MET A 105 -25.32 -19.59 -6.74
CA MET A 105 -25.63 -20.12 -8.07
C MET A 105 -26.33 -19.09 -8.96
N GLU A 106 -27.17 -18.24 -8.38
CA GLU A 106 -27.86 -17.16 -9.11
C GLU A 106 -26.86 -16.21 -9.76
N VAL A 107 -25.84 -15.77 -9.01
CA VAL A 107 -24.77 -14.89 -9.53
C VAL A 107 -23.93 -15.62 -10.56
N LYS A 108 -23.56 -16.88 -10.31
CA LYS A 108 -22.78 -17.70 -11.23
C LYS A 108 -23.49 -17.90 -12.58
N ASP A 109 -24.78 -18.23 -12.56
CA ASP A 109 -25.57 -18.48 -13.77
C ASP A 109 -25.75 -17.20 -14.62
N LYS A 110 -25.88 -16.03 -13.97
CA LYS A 110 -26.00 -14.75 -14.65
C LYS A 110 -24.67 -14.21 -15.18
N LEU A 111 -23.59 -14.38 -14.41
CA LEU A 111 -22.27 -13.85 -14.71
C LEU A 111 -21.53 -14.70 -15.76
N GLY A 112 -21.68 -16.02 -15.68
CA GLY A 112 -20.86 -16.97 -16.43
C GLY A 112 -19.40 -16.99 -15.98
N ASP A 113 -18.52 -17.43 -16.87
CA ASP A 113 -17.07 -17.47 -16.64
C ASP A 113 -16.45 -16.11 -16.99
N VAL A 114 -15.82 -15.48 -16.02
CA VAL A 114 -15.01 -14.27 -16.20
C VAL A 114 -13.55 -14.60 -15.95
N THR A 115 -12.66 -14.04 -16.75
CA THR A 115 -11.21 -14.14 -16.54
C THR A 115 -10.65 -12.76 -16.23
N PHE A 116 -10.05 -12.63 -15.07
CA PHE A 116 -9.33 -11.44 -14.66
C PHE A 116 -7.84 -11.57 -15.01
N ILE A 117 -7.19 -10.48 -15.37
CA ILE A 117 -5.76 -10.46 -15.66
C ILE A 117 -5.08 -9.27 -15.01
N THR A 118 -3.84 -9.46 -14.58
CA THR A 118 -3.00 -8.38 -14.05
C THR A 118 -1.51 -8.66 -14.32
N ALA A 119 -0.68 -7.63 -14.14
CA ALA A 119 0.76 -7.75 -13.99
C ALA A 119 1.18 -7.29 -12.58
N THR A 120 2.16 -7.98 -11.98
CA THR A 120 2.54 -7.75 -10.58
C THR A 120 3.97 -8.19 -10.28
N ASP A 121 4.54 -7.60 -9.24
CA ASP A 121 5.74 -8.08 -8.54
C ASP A 121 5.45 -9.14 -7.46
N GLY A 122 4.15 -9.36 -7.11
CA GLY A 122 3.74 -10.38 -6.14
C GLY A 122 2.39 -10.12 -5.45
N ASN A 123 2.34 -9.16 -4.54
CA ASN A 123 1.21 -9.01 -3.60
C ASN A 123 -0.13 -8.63 -4.27
N HIS A 124 -0.12 -7.75 -5.28
CA HIS A 124 -1.34 -7.39 -5.99
C HIS A 124 -1.91 -8.60 -6.76
N GLY A 125 -1.05 -9.31 -7.51
CA GLY A 125 -1.47 -10.50 -8.23
C GLY A 125 -1.97 -11.60 -7.31
N ARG A 126 -1.35 -11.82 -6.14
CA ARG A 126 -1.83 -12.77 -5.15
C ARG A 126 -3.20 -12.38 -4.62
N GLY A 127 -3.41 -11.11 -4.29
CA GLY A 127 -4.70 -10.60 -3.81
C GLY A 127 -5.80 -10.76 -4.87
N LEU A 128 -5.51 -10.46 -6.15
CA LEU A 128 -6.43 -10.67 -7.26
C LEU A 128 -6.74 -12.15 -7.46
N ALA A 129 -5.72 -13.02 -7.48
CA ALA A 129 -5.87 -14.46 -7.65
C ALA A 129 -6.78 -15.05 -6.58
N TRP A 130 -6.51 -14.71 -5.31
CA TRP A 130 -7.33 -15.11 -4.18
C TRP A 130 -8.79 -14.65 -4.36
N ALA A 131 -9.01 -13.37 -4.65
CA ALA A 131 -10.35 -12.83 -4.81
C ALA A 131 -11.12 -13.51 -5.94
N ALA A 132 -10.51 -13.68 -7.11
CA ALA A 132 -11.11 -14.38 -8.22
C ALA A 132 -11.47 -15.84 -7.87
N ASN A 133 -10.57 -16.56 -7.19
CA ASN A 133 -10.80 -17.93 -6.75
C ASN A 133 -11.94 -18.03 -5.72
N GLN A 134 -11.99 -17.14 -4.71
CA GLN A 134 -13.09 -17.09 -3.74
C GLN A 134 -14.46 -16.89 -4.42
N LEU A 135 -14.48 -16.15 -5.52
CA LEU A 135 -15.69 -15.83 -6.27
C LEU A 135 -15.92 -16.77 -7.48
N ASN A 136 -15.26 -17.93 -7.49
CA ASN A 136 -15.35 -18.95 -8.56
C ASN A 136 -15.06 -18.42 -9.98
N GLN A 137 -14.13 -17.46 -10.09
CA GLN A 137 -13.69 -16.87 -11.35
C GLN A 137 -12.23 -17.23 -11.66
N LYS A 138 -11.80 -17.01 -12.90
CA LYS A 138 -10.44 -17.33 -13.37
C LYS A 138 -9.54 -16.10 -13.25
N SER A 139 -8.24 -16.33 -13.01
CA SER A 139 -7.23 -15.27 -13.02
C SER A 139 -5.95 -15.68 -13.77
N ILE A 140 -5.36 -14.70 -14.45
CA ILE A 140 -4.06 -14.80 -15.11
C ILE A 140 -3.17 -13.70 -14.53
N VAL A 141 -1.95 -14.06 -14.17
CA VAL A 141 -1.01 -13.12 -13.57
C VAL A 141 0.30 -13.14 -14.35
N TYR A 142 0.69 -11.99 -14.88
CA TYR A 142 2.00 -11.80 -15.49
C TYR A 142 2.97 -11.23 -14.45
N MET A 143 4.18 -11.79 -14.43
CA MET A 143 5.25 -11.34 -13.54
C MET A 143 6.49 -10.97 -14.32
N PRO A 144 7.26 -9.95 -13.91
CA PRO A 144 8.46 -9.53 -14.59
C PRO A 144 9.61 -10.54 -14.39
N ARG A 145 10.61 -10.43 -15.27
CA ARG A 145 11.86 -11.16 -15.18
C ARG A 145 12.49 -10.99 -13.80
N GLY A 146 12.98 -12.10 -13.24
CA GLY A 146 13.66 -12.10 -11.94
C GLY A 146 12.72 -12.17 -10.73
N SER A 147 11.42 -12.31 -10.94
CA SER A 147 10.47 -12.56 -9.84
C SER A 147 10.88 -13.82 -9.04
N ALA A 148 10.87 -13.71 -7.71
CA ALA A 148 11.23 -14.82 -6.83
C ALA A 148 10.28 -16.01 -7.01
N GLU A 149 10.82 -17.22 -7.11
CA GLU A 149 10.05 -18.45 -7.31
C GLU A 149 8.97 -18.66 -6.23
N GLU A 150 9.28 -18.27 -4.99
CA GLU A 150 8.33 -18.34 -3.88
C GLU A 150 7.09 -17.46 -4.12
N ARG A 151 7.27 -16.24 -4.65
CA ARG A 151 6.16 -15.34 -5.00
C ARG A 151 5.30 -15.91 -6.12
N VAL A 152 5.92 -16.50 -7.15
CA VAL A 152 5.21 -17.21 -8.22
C VAL A 152 4.34 -18.33 -7.64
N LYS A 153 4.92 -19.21 -6.82
CA LYS A 153 4.21 -20.32 -6.18
C LYS A 153 3.09 -19.86 -5.26
N ASN A 154 3.27 -18.75 -4.57
CA ASN A 154 2.25 -18.20 -3.69
C ASN A 154 1.03 -17.71 -4.48
N ILE A 155 1.22 -17.15 -5.66
CA ILE A 155 0.12 -16.74 -6.55
C ILE A 155 -0.57 -17.97 -7.17
N GLU A 156 0.20 -18.98 -7.62
CA GLU A 156 -0.35 -20.23 -8.16
C GLU A 156 -1.20 -20.98 -7.14
N LYS A 157 -0.81 -20.99 -5.85
CA LYS A 157 -1.60 -21.58 -4.76
C LYS A 157 -2.98 -20.94 -4.61
N GLU A 158 -3.12 -19.67 -4.97
CA GLU A 158 -4.41 -18.97 -4.96
C GLU A 158 -5.26 -19.28 -6.22
N GLY A 159 -4.81 -20.19 -7.09
CA GLY A 159 -5.58 -20.69 -8.24
C GLY A 159 -5.35 -19.92 -9.55
N ALA A 160 -4.42 -19.00 -9.62
CA ALA A 160 -4.12 -18.28 -10.85
C ALA A 160 -3.22 -19.05 -11.82
N THR A 161 -3.37 -18.75 -13.11
CA THR A 161 -2.37 -19.09 -14.12
C THR A 161 -1.28 -18.02 -14.14
N VAL A 162 -0.07 -18.35 -13.69
CA VAL A 162 1.05 -17.41 -13.63
C VAL A 162 1.97 -17.57 -14.84
N LYS A 163 2.46 -16.46 -15.38
CA LYS A 163 3.51 -16.42 -16.41
C LYS A 163 4.58 -15.41 -16.06
N VAL A 164 5.81 -15.85 -15.89
CA VAL A 164 6.97 -14.97 -15.78
C VAL A 164 7.44 -14.63 -17.19
N LEU A 165 7.43 -13.35 -17.54
CA LEU A 165 7.84 -12.84 -18.85
C LEU A 165 9.28 -12.32 -18.78
N ASP A 166 10.00 -12.37 -19.92
CA ASP A 166 11.32 -11.76 -20.02
C ASP A 166 11.22 -10.25 -20.30
N LEU A 167 10.47 -9.55 -19.45
CA LEU A 167 10.09 -8.14 -19.53
C LEU A 167 10.26 -7.48 -18.17
N ASN A 168 10.35 -6.15 -18.12
CA ASN A 168 10.22 -5.38 -16.89
C ASN A 168 8.75 -5.27 -16.46
N TYR A 169 8.50 -4.67 -15.28
CA TYR A 169 7.15 -4.55 -14.73
C TYR A 169 6.20 -3.78 -15.66
N ASP A 170 6.59 -2.60 -16.14
CA ASP A 170 5.75 -1.73 -16.97
C ASP A 170 5.44 -2.39 -18.33
N GLU A 171 6.39 -3.12 -18.88
CA GLU A 171 6.18 -3.92 -20.10
C GLU A 171 5.20 -5.08 -19.85
N CYS A 172 5.29 -5.74 -18.68
CA CYS A 172 4.32 -6.78 -18.30
C CYS A 172 2.90 -6.21 -18.18
N VAL A 173 2.73 -5.01 -17.64
CA VAL A 173 1.42 -4.31 -17.58
C VAL A 173 0.88 -4.10 -18.99
N ARG A 174 1.70 -3.60 -19.91
CA ARG A 174 1.28 -3.40 -21.31
C ARG A 174 0.88 -4.71 -22.02
N GLU A 175 1.65 -5.78 -21.82
CA GLU A 175 1.32 -7.10 -22.39
C GLU A 175 0.05 -7.70 -21.77
N ALA A 176 -0.18 -7.52 -20.47
CA ALA A 176 -1.40 -7.96 -19.81
C ALA A 176 -2.63 -7.21 -20.36
N ASN A 177 -2.52 -5.89 -20.52
CA ASN A 177 -3.59 -5.08 -21.11
C ASN A 177 -3.91 -5.48 -22.55
N LYS A 178 -2.89 -5.69 -23.38
CA LYS A 178 -3.07 -6.16 -24.75
C LYS A 178 -3.79 -7.51 -24.80
N LEU A 179 -3.39 -8.47 -23.95
CA LEU A 179 -4.09 -9.76 -23.89
C LEU A 179 -5.52 -9.61 -23.38
N ALA A 180 -5.77 -8.69 -22.45
CA ALA A 180 -7.12 -8.39 -21.97
C ALA A 180 -8.03 -7.94 -23.12
N GLU A 181 -7.57 -7.00 -23.94
CA GLU A 181 -8.29 -6.49 -25.11
C GLU A 181 -8.53 -7.57 -26.16
N GLU A 182 -7.49 -8.37 -26.49
CA GLU A 182 -7.59 -9.44 -27.51
C GLU A 182 -8.52 -10.58 -27.13
N LYS A 183 -8.63 -10.90 -25.83
CA LYS A 183 -9.39 -12.06 -25.33
C LYS A 183 -10.69 -11.70 -24.63
N GLY A 184 -10.98 -10.42 -24.44
CA GLY A 184 -12.11 -9.97 -23.64
C GLY A 184 -11.95 -10.27 -22.14
N TYR A 185 -10.71 -10.37 -21.65
CA TYR A 185 -10.43 -10.52 -20.23
C TYR A 185 -10.54 -9.15 -19.53
N ILE A 186 -10.71 -9.17 -18.23
CA ILE A 186 -10.83 -7.95 -17.44
C ILE A 186 -9.49 -7.65 -16.79
N MET A 187 -8.86 -6.55 -17.23
CA MET A 187 -7.64 -6.04 -16.60
C MET A 187 -7.99 -5.50 -15.21
N VAL A 188 -7.26 -5.94 -14.17
CA VAL A 188 -7.38 -5.42 -12.79
C VAL A 188 -5.99 -5.01 -12.33
N GLN A 189 -5.61 -3.77 -12.63
CA GLN A 189 -4.29 -3.22 -12.36
C GLN A 189 -4.37 -2.06 -11.37
N ASP A 190 -3.43 -1.98 -10.43
CA ASP A 190 -3.41 -0.99 -9.35
C ASP A 190 -2.75 0.35 -9.72
N THR A 191 -2.49 0.57 -11.01
CA THR A 191 -2.09 1.87 -11.57
C THR A 191 -3.09 2.32 -12.63
N ALA A 192 -3.17 3.63 -12.89
CA ALA A 192 -4.13 4.23 -13.80
C ALA A 192 -3.44 4.95 -14.96
N TRP A 193 -4.10 4.92 -16.12
CA TRP A 193 -3.76 5.69 -17.32
C TRP A 193 -5.03 6.20 -17.99
N ASP A 194 -4.89 7.07 -18.99
CA ASP A 194 -6.03 7.67 -19.70
C ASP A 194 -6.95 6.59 -20.30
N GLY A 195 -8.22 6.59 -19.90
CA GLY A 195 -9.23 5.60 -20.28
C GLY A 195 -9.27 4.33 -19.43
N TYR A 196 -8.38 4.19 -18.44
CA TYR A 196 -8.41 3.12 -17.46
C TYR A 196 -8.33 3.70 -16.04
N GLU A 197 -9.46 4.19 -15.54
CA GLU A 197 -9.52 4.90 -14.26
C GLU A 197 -10.44 4.25 -13.22
N ASP A 198 -11.55 3.61 -13.64
CA ASP A 198 -12.57 3.13 -12.72
C ASP A 198 -12.05 1.99 -11.82
N ILE A 199 -11.45 0.96 -12.43
CA ILE A 199 -10.88 -0.16 -11.67
C ILE A 199 -9.77 0.29 -10.71
N PRO A 200 -8.79 1.13 -11.10
CA PRO A 200 -7.85 1.72 -10.15
C PRO A 200 -8.50 2.53 -9.01
N LYS A 201 -9.59 3.27 -9.27
CA LYS A 201 -10.38 3.94 -8.22
C LYS A 201 -11.00 2.94 -7.26
N TRP A 202 -11.59 1.84 -7.75
CA TRP A 202 -12.14 0.80 -6.89
C TRP A 202 -11.06 0.09 -6.07
N ILE A 203 -9.89 -0.15 -6.65
CA ILE A 203 -8.74 -0.69 -5.89
C ILE A 203 -8.35 0.27 -4.75
N MET A 204 -8.26 1.57 -5.02
CA MET A 204 -8.00 2.57 -3.98
C MET A 204 -9.09 2.59 -2.91
N GLN A 205 -10.36 2.52 -3.32
CA GLN A 205 -11.48 2.39 -2.38
C GLN A 205 -11.35 1.13 -1.52
N GLY A 206 -10.97 -0.01 -2.11
CA GLY A 206 -10.71 -1.25 -1.37
C GLY A 206 -9.70 -1.07 -0.23
N TYR A 207 -8.66 -0.29 -0.45
CA TYR A 207 -7.65 0.01 0.58
C TYR A 207 -8.20 0.89 1.73
N MET A 208 -9.36 1.53 1.55
CA MET A 208 -9.95 2.33 2.63
C MET A 208 -10.40 1.51 3.84
N THR A 209 -10.58 0.19 3.70
CA THR A 209 -10.88 -0.67 4.85
C THR A 209 -9.83 -0.53 5.96
N LEU A 210 -8.54 -0.62 5.63
CA LEU A 210 -7.50 -0.44 6.65
C LEU A 210 -7.45 1.00 7.21
N ALA A 211 -7.75 1.99 6.38
CA ALA A 211 -7.79 3.38 6.81
C ALA A 211 -8.99 3.65 7.73
N TRP A 212 -10.13 3.04 7.44
CA TRP A 212 -11.33 3.06 8.28
C TRP A 212 -11.07 2.40 9.65
N GLU A 213 -10.50 1.20 9.66
CA GLU A 213 -10.13 0.49 10.90
C GLU A 213 -9.17 1.34 11.77
N MET A 214 -8.16 1.98 11.16
CA MET A 214 -7.28 2.93 11.88
C MET A 214 -8.07 4.11 12.46
N TYR A 215 -8.94 4.70 11.66
CA TYR A 215 -9.75 5.85 12.08
C TYR A 215 -10.65 5.48 13.27
N GLU A 216 -11.38 4.38 13.22
CA GLU A 216 -12.23 3.91 14.34
C GLU A 216 -11.40 3.67 15.60
N SER A 217 -10.30 2.94 15.49
CA SER A 217 -9.37 2.72 16.61
C SER A 217 -8.83 4.03 17.22
N LEU A 218 -8.50 5.03 16.40
CA LEU A 218 -8.05 6.34 16.87
C LEU A 218 -9.16 7.09 17.62
N GLN A 219 -10.42 7.02 17.12
CA GLN A 219 -11.55 7.63 17.82
C GLN A 219 -11.83 6.95 19.17
N GLU A 220 -11.83 5.62 19.22
CA GLU A 220 -12.03 4.85 20.46
C GLU A 220 -10.95 5.15 21.51
N LYS A 221 -9.70 5.31 21.09
CA LYS A 221 -8.57 5.64 21.97
C LYS A 221 -8.48 7.13 22.30
N ASN A 222 -9.33 7.96 21.68
CA ASN A 222 -9.27 9.43 21.76
C ASN A 222 -7.87 9.97 21.41
N ILE A 223 -7.27 9.43 20.35
CA ILE A 223 -5.96 9.84 19.83
C ILE A 223 -6.19 10.61 18.53
N LYS A 224 -5.79 11.89 18.48
CA LYS A 224 -5.73 12.66 17.23
C LYS A 224 -4.36 12.41 16.56
N PRO A 225 -4.28 11.83 15.36
CA PRO A 225 -3.02 11.62 14.68
C PRO A 225 -2.39 12.98 14.34
N SER A 226 -1.10 13.14 14.59
CA SER A 226 -0.35 14.33 14.17
C SER A 226 0.41 14.07 12.87
N HIS A 227 0.87 12.83 12.66
CA HIS A 227 1.64 12.43 11.48
C HIS A 227 1.17 11.06 10.98
N VAL A 228 1.09 10.92 9.67
CA VAL A 228 0.86 9.63 8.98
C VAL A 228 1.96 9.42 7.95
N PHE A 229 2.68 8.31 8.05
CA PHE A 229 3.79 7.95 7.19
C PHE A 229 3.40 6.78 6.30
N LEU A 230 3.46 6.98 4.99
CA LEU A 230 2.96 6.03 3.99
C LEU A 230 4.04 5.73 2.96
N GLN A 231 4.22 4.47 2.62
CA GLN A 231 5.05 4.05 1.50
C GLN A 231 4.30 4.15 0.17
N ALA A 232 5.03 4.45 -0.89
CA ALA A 232 4.49 4.51 -2.23
C ALA A 232 5.37 3.78 -3.27
N GLY A 233 4.73 2.95 -4.10
CA GLY A 233 5.19 2.57 -5.42
C GLY A 233 4.49 3.46 -6.45
N VAL A 234 3.45 2.96 -7.15
CA VAL A 234 2.60 3.80 -8.04
C VAL A 234 1.80 4.88 -7.29
N GLY A 235 1.68 4.77 -5.96
CA GLY A 235 1.02 5.75 -5.10
C GLY A 235 -0.45 5.47 -4.76
N SER A 236 -1.08 4.41 -5.30
CA SER A 236 -2.52 4.14 -5.10
C SER A 236 -2.91 3.94 -3.63
N PHE A 237 -2.15 3.12 -2.88
CA PHE A 237 -2.37 2.92 -1.45
C PHE A 237 -2.19 4.22 -0.65
N ALA A 238 -1.08 4.91 -0.88
CA ALA A 238 -0.77 6.14 -0.18
C ALA A 238 -1.83 7.22 -0.46
N ALA A 239 -2.28 7.34 -1.73
CA ALA A 239 -3.31 8.28 -2.13
C ALA A 239 -4.68 7.95 -1.52
N ALA A 240 -5.07 6.66 -1.47
CA ALA A 240 -6.30 6.24 -0.82
C ALA A 240 -6.31 6.63 0.67
N THR A 241 -5.24 6.31 1.39
CA THR A 241 -5.11 6.61 2.82
C THR A 241 -5.01 8.12 3.06
N ALA A 242 -4.18 8.84 2.29
CA ALA A 242 -4.03 10.30 2.42
C ALA A 242 -5.33 11.05 2.14
N GLY A 243 -6.03 10.69 1.04
CA GLY A 243 -7.32 11.29 0.67
C GLY A 243 -8.40 11.01 1.72
N PHE A 244 -8.46 9.78 2.26
CA PHE A 244 -9.38 9.44 3.33
C PHE A 244 -9.12 10.28 4.60
N PHE A 245 -7.87 10.33 5.09
CA PHE A 245 -7.54 11.14 6.27
C PHE A 245 -7.79 12.63 6.04
N ALA A 246 -7.53 13.14 4.84
CA ALA A 246 -7.85 14.52 4.49
C ALA A 246 -9.37 14.79 4.55
N ASN A 247 -10.20 13.89 4.03
CA ASN A 247 -11.65 14.00 4.10
C ASN A 247 -12.21 13.88 5.53
N MET A 248 -11.58 13.04 6.37
CA MET A 248 -12.04 12.81 7.74
C MET A 248 -11.69 13.96 8.69
N TYR A 249 -10.55 14.59 8.51
CA TYR A 249 -10.04 15.61 9.44
C TYR A 249 -10.07 17.04 8.87
N GLY A 250 -10.30 17.21 7.56
CA GLY A 250 -10.38 18.52 6.93
C GLY A 250 -9.10 19.34 7.12
N GLU A 251 -9.24 20.56 7.64
CA GLU A 251 -8.10 21.45 7.94
C GLU A 251 -7.22 20.95 9.08
N ASP A 252 -7.80 20.12 9.95
CA ASP A 252 -7.14 19.49 11.10
C ASP A 252 -6.44 18.17 10.77
N LYS A 253 -6.28 17.85 9.46
CA LYS A 253 -5.65 16.60 9.02
C LYS A 253 -4.20 16.49 9.53
N PRO A 254 -3.74 15.25 9.78
CA PRO A 254 -2.34 15.02 10.13
C PRO A 254 -1.40 15.47 9.00
N ILE A 255 -0.16 15.77 9.34
CA ILE A 255 0.94 15.89 8.38
C ILE A 255 1.14 14.51 7.74
N ILE A 256 1.04 14.44 6.40
CA ILE A 256 1.21 13.20 5.67
C ILE A 256 2.54 13.22 4.93
N THR A 257 3.33 12.18 5.16
CA THR A 257 4.66 12.01 4.56
C THR A 257 4.71 10.74 3.73
N ILE A 258 5.18 10.84 2.49
CA ILE A 258 5.38 9.72 1.57
C ILE A 258 6.83 9.27 1.63
N VAL A 259 7.06 7.95 1.65
CA VAL A 259 8.40 7.35 1.65
C VAL A 259 8.52 6.36 0.49
N GLU A 260 9.59 6.51 -0.31
CA GLU A 260 9.89 5.71 -1.48
C GLU A 260 11.35 5.22 -1.47
N PRO A 261 11.67 4.14 -2.23
CA PRO A 261 13.07 3.77 -2.49
C PRO A 261 13.82 4.87 -3.23
N ASP A 262 15.05 5.18 -2.83
CA ASP A 262 15.85 6.23 -3.48
C ASP A 262 16.23 5.93 -4.93
N THR A 263 16.17 4.67 -5.35
CA THR A 263 16.47 4.22 -6.72
C THR A 263 15.30 4.43 -7.69
N VAL A 264 14.06 4.60 -7.20
CA VAL A 264 12.86 4.64 -8.04
C VAL A 264 11.76 5.53 -7.45
N ALA A 265 12.13 6.70 -6.91
CA ALA A 265 11.24 7.61 -6.18
C ALA A 265 10.40 8.50 -7.14
N CYS A 266 9.44 7.90 -7.85
CA CYS A 266 8.68 8.60 -8.90
C CYS A 266 7.69 9.66 -8.33
N ILE A 267 7.12 9.42 -7.15
CA ILE A 267 6.25 10.40 -6.48
C ILE A 267 7.07 11.58 -5.94
N TYR A 268 8.24 11.30 -5.32
CA TYR A 268 9.17 12.34 -4.84
C TYR A 268 9.63 13.26 -5.99
N GLU A 269 10.07 12.68 -7.11
CA GLU A 269 10.53 13.48 -8.26
C GLU A 269 9.36 14.26 -8.88
N SER A 270 8.16 13.67 -8.92
CA SER A 270 6.94 14.36 -9.37
C SER A 270 6.56 15.51 -8.44
N ALA A 271 6.62 15.30 -7.12
CA ALA A 271 6.33 16.35 -6.15
C ALA A 271 7.31 17.53 -6.27
N LYS A 272 8.58 17.23 -6.49
CA LYS A 272 9.64 18.23 -6.68
C LYS A 272 9.49 18.99 -8.00
N ALA A 273 9.10 18.31 -9.08
CA ALA A 273 8.87 18.92 -10.39
C ALA A 273 7.53 19.70 -10.47
N GLY A 274 6.55 19.35 -9.60
CA GLY A 274 5.19 19.89 -9.68
C GLY A 274 4.32 19.24 -10.76
N GLU A 275 4.83 18.22 -11.46
CA GLU A 275 4.15 17.48 -12.52
C GLU A 275 4.51 15.99 -12.48
N ARG A 276 3.82 15.15 -13.25
CA ARG A 276 4.10 13.71 -13.32
C ARG A 276 5.45 13.44 -13.96
N VAL A 277 6.36 12.83 -13.21
CA VAL A 277 7.69 12.41 -13.66
C VAL A 277 7.77 10.89 -13.70
N LEU A 278 8.26 10.33 -14.80
CA LEU A 278 8.56 8.91 -14.95
C LEU A 278 10.04 8.67 -14.60
N VAL A 279 10.29 7.70 -13.74
CA VAL A 279 11.64 7.29 -13.34
C VAL A 279 11.97 5.98 -14.03
N GLY A 280 12.88 6.03 -15.00
CA GLY A 280 13.39 4.85 -15.70
C GLY A 280 14.55 4.19 -14.95
N GLY A 281 15.01 3.04 -15.46
CA GLY A 281 16.15 2.30 -14.93
C GLY A 281 15.82 0.89 -14.49
N ASP A 282 16.74 0.25 -13.75
CA ASP A 282 16.59 -1.14 -13.33
C ASP A 282 15.66 -1.31 -12.10
N HIS A 283 15.22 -0.21 -11.49
CA HIS A 283 14.35 -0.17 -10.29
C HIS A 283 14.84 -1.09 -9.16
N LYS A 284 16.15 -1.22 -9.01
CA LYS A 284 16.75 -2.20 -8.10
C LYS A 284 16.66 -1.74 -6.66
N THR A 285 15.80 -2.41 -5.89
CA THR A 285 15.61 -2.20 -4.45
C THR A 285 15.09 -3.48 -3.80
N ILE A 286 15.31 -3.66 -2.50
CA ILE A 286 14.67 -4.74 -1.72
C ILE A 286 13.18 -4.46 -1.48
N MET A 287 12.75 -3.20 -1.53
CA MET A 287 11.36 -2.78 -1.38
C MET A 287 10.57 -3.09 -2.67
N ALA A 288 10.45 -4.38 -3.03
CA ALA A 288 9.92 -4.82 -4.31
C ALA A 288 8.50 -4.30 -4.61
N GLY A 289 7.64 -4.22 -3.60
CA GLY A 289 6.29 -3.66 -3.73
C GLY A 289 6.24 -2.16 -4.01
N LEU A 290 7.40 -1.46 -3.95
CA LEU A 290 7.54 -0.04 -4.24
C LEU A 290 8.37 0.24 -5.50
N ALA A 291 8.88 -0.80 -6.18
CA ALA A 291 9.77 -0.68 -7.34
C ALA A 291 9.02 -0.30 -8.64
N CYS A 292 8.33 0.83 -8.62
CA CYS A 292 7.48 1.32 -9.71
C CYS A 292 7.95 2.71 -10.17
N GLY A 293 8.25 2.84 -11.47
CA GLY A 293 8.75 4.10 -12.04
C GLY A 293 7.66 5.05 -12.55
N GLU A 294 6.41 4.58 -12.65
CA GLU A 294 5.30 5.35 -13.22
C GLU A 294 4.22 5.62 -12.16
N PRO A 295 4.02 6.90 -11.74
CA PRO A 295 2.95 7.24 -10.80
C PRO A 295 1.57 7.00 -11.38
N ASN A 296 0.64 6.50 -10.55
CA ASN A 296 -0.79 6.52 -10.84
C ASN A 296 -1.24 7.96 -11.15
N THR A 297 -1.91 8.17 -12.27
CA THR A 297 -2.20 9.51 -12.81
C THR A 297 -3.04 10.38 -11.87
N PHE A 298 -4.11 9.86 -11.31
CA PHE A 298 -4.96 10.62 -10.37
C PHE A 298 -4.54 10.44 -8.92
N GLY A 299 -3.96 9.28 -8.56
CA GLY A 299 -3.38 9.06 -7.24
C GLY A 299 -2.29 10.09 -6.93
N LEU A 300 -1.42 10.41 -7.90
CA LEU A 300 -0.44 11.49 -7.76
C LEU A 300 -1.09 12.84 -7.43
N LYS A 301 -2.20 13.20 -8.10
CA LYS A 301 -2.93 14.46 -7.82
C LYS A 301 -3.42 14.51 -6.38
N VAL A 302 -3.99 13.40 -5.88
CA VAL A 302 -4.41 13.28 -4.47
C VAL A 302 -3.23 13.48 -3.52
N LEU A 303 -2.08 12.84 -3.80
CA LEU A 303 -0.87 12.97 -2.97
C LEU A 303 -0.31 14.40 -2.98
N LEU A 304 -0.22 15.01 -4.17
CA LEU A 304 0.27 16.37 -4.30
C LEU A 304 -0.62 17.40 -3.59
N ASP A 305 -1.91 17.14 -3.42
CA ASP A 305 -2.83 18.06 -2.75
C ASP A 305 -2.93 17.83 -1.23
N ASN A 306 -2.54 16.64 -0.75
CA ASN A 306 -2.77 16.26 0.64
C ASN A 306 -1.51 15.91 1.44
N CYS A 307 -0.35 15.73 0.81
CA CYS A 307 0.91 15.38 1.49
C CYS A 307 1.85 16.58 1.56
N GLU A 308 2.49 16.73 2.70
CA GLU A 308 3.44 17.82 2.97
C GLU A 308 4.87 17.43 2.64
N HIS A 309 5.28 16.20 2.98
CA HIS A 309 6.66 15.76 2.84
C HIS A 309 6.76 14.51 1.95
N PHE A 310 7.84 14.46 1.19
CA PHE A 310 8.21 13.34 0.33
C PHE A 310 9.64 12.95 0.66
N ILE A 311 9.85 11.68 0.99
CA ILE A 311 11.16 11.14 1.39
C ILE A 311 11.56 10.06 0.40
N LYS A 312 12.82 10.08 -0.02
CA LYS A 312 13.45 8.94 -0.66
C LYS A 312 14.55 8.38 0.22
N ALA A 313 14.50 7.08 0.47
CA ALA A 313 15.36 6.38 1.41
C ALA A 313 15.96 5.11 0.77
N SER A 314 17.23 4.83 1.07
CA SER A 314 17.89 3.62 0.60
C SER A 314 17.43 2.38 1.38
N ASP A 315 17.73 1.20 0.83
CA ASP A 315 17.31 -0.11 1.35
C ASP A 315 17.66 -0.34 2.83
N GLU A 316 18.75 0.26 3.31
CA GLU A 316 19.21 0.11 4.70
C GLU A 316 18.19 0.66 5.71
N PHE A 317 17.39 1.66 5.33
CA PHE A 317 16.34 2.19 6.22
C PHE A 317 15.19 1.20 6.37
N ALA A 318 14.75 0.58 5.27
CA ALA A 318 13.76 -0.49 5.30
C ALA A 318 14.25 -1.67 6.15
N ALA A 319 15.48 -2.13 5.91
CA ALA A 319 16.11 -3.20 6.69
C ALA A 319 16.25 -2.85 8.18
N PHE A 320 16.55 -1.60 8.52
CA PHE A 320 16.56 -1.14 9.90
C PHE A 320 15.18 -1.22 10.54
N GLY A 321 14.13 -0.78 9.83
CA GLY A 321 12.75 -0.88 10.27
C GLY A 321 12.31 -2.32 10.51
N MET A 322 12.63 -3.24 9.58
CA MET A 322 12.35 -4.69 9.73
C MET A 322 12.96 -5.26 11.00
N ARG A 323 14.23 -4.92 11.29
CA ARG A 323 14.92 -5.39 12.50
C ARG A 323 14.28 -4.89 13.78
N ILE A 324 13.91 -3.61 13.84
CA ILE A 324 13.30 -3.05 15.06
C ILE A 324 11.89 -3.61 15.29
N LEU A 325 11.08 -3.71 14.23
CA LEU A 325 9.74 -4.29 14.33
C LEU A 325 9.79 -5.79 14.67
N GLY A 326 10.75 -6.52 14.08
CA GLY A 326 10.95 -7.95 14.30
C GLY A 326 11.62 -8.30 15.64
N ASN A 327 12.31 -7.33 16.26
CA ASN A 327 12.97 -7.48 17.57
C ASN A 327 12.63 -6.25 18.44
N PRO A 328 11.42 -6.22 19.00
CA PRO A 328 10.84 -5.03 19.64
C PRO A 328 11.61 -4.60 20.88
N TYR A 329 11.49 -3.29 21.20
CA TYR A 329 12.12 -2.72 22.38
C TYR A 329 11.30 -3.04 23.63
N LYS A 330 11.95 -3.64 24.64
CA LYS A 330 11.33 -4.14 25.88
C LYS A 330 10.19 -5.13 25.59
N ASP A 331 8.99 -4.83 26.09
CA ASP A 331 7.78 -5.64 25.97
C ASP A 331 6.78 -5.13 24.90
N ASP A 332 7.22 -4.22 24.03
CA ASP A 332 6.43 -3.85 22.85
C ASP A 332 6.14 -5.09 21.98
N LYS A 333 4.99 -5.07 21.31
CA LYS A 333 4.58 -6.20 20.49
C LYS A 333 5.45 -6.34 19.24
N LYS A 334 5.91 -7.56 18.95
CA LYS A 334 6.58 -7.91 17.71
C LYS A 334 5.65 -7.75 16.50
N ILE A 335 6.16 -7.13 15.43
CA ILE A 335 5.52 -7.03 14.13
C ILE A 335 6.47 -7.64 13.09
N VAL A 336 5.98 -8.60 12.31
CA VAL A 336 6.71 -9.15 11.17
C VAL A 336 6.38 -8.30 9.95
N SER A 337 7.23 -7.32 9.65
CA SER A 337 7.05 -6.42 8.51
C SER A 337 8.08 -6.70 7.43
N GLY A 338 7.62 -6.83 6.20
CA GLY A 338 8.49 -6.92 5.03
C GLY A 338 9.12 -5.58 4.66
N GLU A 339 9.93 -5.59 3.62
CA GLU A 339 10.79 -4.49 3.23
C GLU A 339 10.01 -3.21 2.90
N SER A 340 8.93 -3.35 2.10
CA SER A 340 8.10 -2.22 1.72
C SER A 340 7.31 -1.67 2.91
N GLY A 341 6.78 -2.57 3.75
CA GLY A 341 6.00 -2.21 4.95
C GLY A 341 6.83 -1.49 6.00
N ALA A 342 8.09 -1.86 6.15
CA ALA A 342 8.99 -1.32 7.17
C ALA A 342 9.69 -0.01 6.75
N ALA A 343 9.66 0.37 5.48
CA ALA A 343 10.44 1.50 4.96
C ALA A 343 10.11 2.85 5.64
N PRO A 344 8.84 3.29 5.75
CA PRO A 344 8.54 4.54 6.46
C PRO A 344 8.93 4.49 7.93
N PHE A 345 8.65 3.37 8.58
CA PHE A 345 8.97 3.18 9.99
C PHE A 345 10.47 3.29 10.25
N GLY A 346 11.28 2.60 9.44
CA GLY A 346 12.73 2.62 9.57
C GLY A 346 13.34 4.00 9.27
N ALA A 347 12.85 4.69 8.24
CA ALA A 347 13.31 6.03 7.90
C ALA A 347 13.03 7.04 9.02
N ILE A 348 11.80 7.07 9.52
CA ILE A 348 11.38 8.00 10.56
C ILE A 348 12.03 7.66 11.92
N LEU A 349 12.06 6.37 12.30
CA LEU A 349 12.71 5.99 13.56
C LEU A 349 14.20 6.35 13.53
N LYS A 350 14.86 6.25 12.39
CA LYS A 350 16.26 6.67 12.26
C LYS A 350 16.41 8.20 12.46
N ILE A 351 15.49 8.99 11.88
CA ILE A 351 15.45 10.45 12.10
C ILE A 351 15.25 10.77 13.60
N LEU A 352 14.43 10.00 14.31
CA LEU A 352 14.14 10.24 15.72
C LEU A 352 15.25 9.82 16.68
N THR A 353 16.10 8.87 16.29
CA THR A 353 17.08 8.23 17.19
C THR A 353 18.54 8.50 16.85
N ASP A 354 18.81 9.31 15.83
CA ASP A 354 20.16 9.65 15.39
C ASP A 354 20.30 11.16 15.22
N ASP A 355 21.09 11.79 16.10
CA ASP A 355 21.27 13.25 16.16
C ASP A 355 21.72 13.89 14.86
N ARG A 356 22.26 13.11 13.91
CA ARG A 356 22.63 13.59 12.57
C ARG A 356 21.43 14.03 11.72
N TYR A 357 20.22 13.64 12.13
CA TYR A 357 18.96 13.97 11.45
C TYR A 357 18.10 14.97 12.27
N GLU A 358 18.72 15.76 13.15
CA GLU A 358 17.98 16.74 13.96
C GLU A 358 17.27 17.80 13.09
N ASP A 359 17.88 18.19 11.98
CA ASP A 359 17.29 19.16 11.06
C ASP A 359 16.09 18.55 10.32
N GLU A 360 16.18 17.29 9.88
CA GLU A 360 15.07 16.54 9.26
C GLU A 360 13.92 16.33 10.26
N ARG A 361 14.23 16.05 11.54
CA ARG A 361 13.21 15.98 12.59
C ARG A 361 12.45 17.29 12.75
N LYS A 362 13.16 18.42 12.74
CA LYS A 362 12.55 19.77 12.79
C LYS A 362 11.73 20.06 11.53
N GLU A 363 12.25 19.72 10.35
CA GLU A 363 11.54 19.90 9.08
C GLU A 363 10.21 19.13 9.05
N LEU A 364 10.18 17.91 9.59
CA LEU A 364 8.97 17.10 9.72
C LEU A 364 8.04 17.57 10.85
N ASN A 365 8.44 18.56 11.67
CA ASN A 365 7.68 19.08 12.82
C ASN A 365 7.33 17.99 13.87
N ILE A 366 8.24 17.02 14.11
CA ILE A 366 8.04 15.95 15.09
C ILE A 366 8.59 16.37 16.46
N ASN A 367 7.75 16.28 17.49
CA ASN A 367 8.06 16.65 18.87
C ASN A 367 7.48 15.64 19.88
N GLU A 368 7.60 15.92 21.18
CA GLU A 368 7.13 15.06 22.27
C GLU A 368 5.62 14.84 22.31
N ASP A 369 4.81 15.71 21.73
CA ASP A 369 3.36 15.59 21.65
C ASP A 369 2.89 14.83 20.40
N SER A 370 3.81 14.43 19.52
CA SER A 370 3.48 13.83 18.23
C SER A 370 2.92 12.42 18.38
N ASN A 371 1.80 12.17 17.68
CA ASN A 371 1.17 10.85 17.49
C ASN A 371 1.48 10.35 16.08
N LEU A 372 2.39 9.39 15.97
CA LEU A 372 2.92 8.89 14.70
C LEU A 372 2.20 7.61 14.27
N ILE A 373 1.67 7.60 13.05
CA ILE A 373 0.93 6.48 12.46
C ILE A 373 1.74 5.88 11.30
N PHE A 374 1.87 4.56 11.31
CA PHE A 374 2.53 3.76 10.27
C PHE A 374 1.63 2.62 9.83
N VAL A 375 1.89 2.08 8.64
CA VAL A 375 1.24 0.88 8.11
C VAL A 375 2.30 -0.13 7.69
N SER A 376 2.35 -1.27 8.37
CA SER A 376 3.10 -2.45 7.92
C SER A 376 2.26 -3.16 6.87
N THR A 377 2.50 -2.87 5.60
CA THR A 377 1.65 -3.31 4.49
C THR A 377 1.83 -4.77 4.08
N GLU A 378 2.90 -5.39 4.52
CA GLU A 378 3.21 -6.79 4.23
C GLU A 378 4.05 -7.41 5.36
N GLY A 379 3.98 -8.73 5.48
CA GLY A 379 4.87 -9.51 6.31
C GLY A 379 6.10 -10.04 5.55
N ASP A 380 6.62 -11.17 5.95
CA ASP A 380 7.77 -11.86 5.37
C ASP A 380 7.43 -12.58 4.05
N THR A 381 6.91 -11.83 3.07
CA THR A 381 6.51 -12.37 1.75
C THR A 381 7.67 -12.99 0.96
N ASP A 382 8.90 -12.65 1.31
CA ASP A 382 10.16 -13.31 0.96
C ASP A 382 10.84 -13.74 2.26
N ALA A 383 10.47 -14.93 2.76
CA ALA A 383 10.92 -15.43 4.07
C ALA A 383 12.44 -15.55 4.16
N LYS A 384 13.11 -15.92 3.04
CA LYS A 384 14.57 -16.01 3.02
C LYS A 384 15.21 -14.63 3.19
N ASN A 385 14.79 -13.64 2.41
CA ASN A 385 15.35 -12.29 2.50
C ASN A 385 15.02 -11.64 3.86
N TYR A 386 13.85 -11.94 4.45
CA TYR A 386 13.49 -11.51 5.79
C TYR A 386 14.50 -12.02 6.83
N LEU A 387 14.86 -13.30 6.78
CA LEU A 387 15.88 -13.90 7.68
C LEU A 387 17.27 -13.31 7.43
N ASP A 388 17.71 -13.20 6.18
CA ASP A 388 18.97 -12.56 5.80
C ASP A 388 19.11 -11.16 6.42
N ILE A 389 18.01 -10.39 6.46
CA ILE A 389 17.98 -9.03 7.00
C ILE A 389 17.91 -9.03 8.53
N VAL A 390 16.92 -9.74 9.08
CA VAL A 390 16.59 -9.62 10.52
C VAL A 390 17.55 -10.42 11.40
N TRP A 391 18.01 -11.60 10.93
CA TRP A 391 18.87 -12.49 11.69
C TRP A 391 20.35 -12.35 11.30
N ASP A 392 20.65 -12.33 9.99
CA ASP A 392 22.03 -12.31 9.51
C ASP A 392 22.58 -10.89 9.32
N GLY A 393 21.76 -9.86 9.54
CA GLY A 393 22.19 -8.46 9.56
C GLY A 393 22.47 -7.85 8.18
N LYS A 394 21.98 -8.44 7.09
CA LYS A 394 22.13 -7.89 5.75
C LYS A 394 21.60 -6.45 5.71
N TYR A 395 22.28 -5.54 5.03
CA TYR A 395 22.00 -4.10 5.01
C TYR A 395 22.14 -3.40 6.39
N GLU A 396 23.20 -3.71 7.15
CA GLU A 396 23.42 -3.21 8.51
C GLU A 396 23.51 -1.69 8.65
N ASN A 397 23.99 -0.99 7.64
CA ASN A 397 24.42 0.41 7.74
C ASN A 397 23.37 1.43 7.26
N ALA A 398 22.20 1.51 7.92
CA ALA A 398 21.34 2.67 7.75
C ALA A 398 22.09 3.95 8.21
N GLY A 399 22.69 4.67 7.25
CA GLY A 399 23.38 5.93 7.48
C GLY A 399 24.80 5.80 8.04
N GLY A 400 25.55 4.80 7.54
CA GLY A 400 26.99 4.57 7.73
C GLY A 400 27.70 5.31 8.85
N ARG A 401 28.16 4.59 9.88
CA ARG A 401 29.36 5.07 10.63
C ARG A 401 30.54 4.99 9.67
N LYS A 402 31.05 6.13 9.20
CA LYS A 402 32.41 6.22 8.73
C LYS A 402 33.34 6.44 9.91
#